data_2ff2d199fb4f35a5178fd7e66a36c994
#
_entry.id   2ff2d199fb4f35a5178fd7e66a36c994
#
_cell.length_a   1.000
_cell.length_b   1.000
_cell.length_c   1.000
_cell.angle_alpha   90.00
_cell.angle_beta   90.00
_cell.angle_gamma   90.00
#
_symmetry.space_group_name_H-M   'P 1'
#
loop_
_entity.id
_entity.type
_entity.pdbx_description
1 polymer ?
#
loop_
_entity_poly.entity_id
_entity_poly.type
_entity_poly.pdbx_seq_one_letter_code
_entity_poly.pdbx_strand_id
1 'polypeptide(L)'
;MIVFVNTSITTINLIKKNLHFDFEYIFFNEKNKNNILENNQNLVVIFEEKYLKINNLLNLKKSKKQIYFIGIFEKENIDLIKKLINLELLNYIFNFSKNSLSSLINKIKLKNNNRNNLFNNPIYKSMFTSFYIFDLIYGDLTKLNALNEITGFKMDDLPNSVITLMIDDFWEICRKMDNRDRYSLKMEYSNLVKNAINRYQIKALSCSLVGTDKIIILVKSPYNFSLNDIALKIKNYINENSKYTVTLGLSNSYDDFKNIWKAYEESFQALNYSFFVGKNEIIEYENIKNLSSKTNLNHDYVQLKYYFFKNLILGNKNEIQEYFMSILNFCINDFLDKETIKFLITNFIFEIVDYTNKLKIKKEDVYTKAINVNSKILRAYSIASIKDISYEFLINLLIDIEKYKKNNDFILDNSINFLEKYYYKDLSLTEVANVCNMSDSYFSRKFKEKFNINFSTYLLNIRLEKAKELLKEKNLNIENISEMVGFKDSSYFSKSFKQKYGMAPHYYRDNFKEF
;
A
#
# COMPACT_ATOMS: atom_id res chain seq x y z
N MET A 1 1.19 -51.11 -4.48
CA MET A 1 2.09 -50.79 -5.62
C MET A 1 2.21 -49.28 -5.79
N ILE A 2 3.40 -48.77 -6.02
CA ILE A 2 3.64 -47.32 -6.31
C ILE A 2 3.83 -47.17 -7.83
N VAL A 3 3.13 -46.19 -8.41
CA VAL A 3 3.23 -45.86 -9.84
C VAL A 3 3.83 -44.45 -9.98
N PHE A 4 4.97 -44.36 -10.61
CA PHE A 4 5.58 -43.05 -10.92
C PHE A 4 5.09 -42.58 -12.29
N VAL A 5 4.48 -41.39 -12.32
CA VAL A 5 3.95 -40.75 -13.52
C VAL A 5 4.65 -39.45 -13.75
N ASN A 6 5.36 -39.32 -14.86
CA ASN A 6 6.05 -38.08 -15.20
C ASN A 6 6.94 -37.53 -14.05
N THR A 7 7.79 -38.39 -13.49
CA THR A 7 8.66 -38.11 -12.35
C THR A 7 10.13 -38.21 -12.77
N SER A 8 10.98 -37.28 -12.34
CA SER A 8 12.42 -37.29 -12.66
C SER A 8 13.17 -38.44 -11.95
N ILE A 9 14.25 -38.92 -12.53
CA ILE A 9 15.11 -39.94 -11.93
C ILE A 9 15.70 -39.44 -10.59
N THR A 10 16.03 -38.18 -10.49
CA THR A 10 16.56 -37.56 -9.27
C THR A 10 15.53 -37.62 -8.14
N THR A 11 14.29 -37.26 -8.42
CA THR A 11 13.16 -37.30 -7.46
C THR A 11 12.88 -38.73 -7.05
N ILE A 12 12.91 -39.71 -7.99
CA ILE A 12 12.73 -41.12 -7.69
C ILE A 12 13.80 -41.66 -6.74
N ASN A 13 15.06 -41.30 -6.98
CA ASN A 13 16.17 -41.71 -6.13
C ASN A 13 16.07 -41.10 -4.73
N LEU A 14 15.62 -39.85 -4.62
CA LEU A 14 15.34 -39.19 -3.33
C LEU A 14 14.20 -39.89 -2.58
N ILE A 15 13.14 -40.29 -3.28
CA ILE A 15 12.01 -41.04 -2.71
C ILE A 15 12.47 -42.38 -2.21
N LYS A 16 13.24 -43.15 -3.01
CA LYS A 16 13.79 -44.43 -2.62
C LYS A 16 14.66 -44.35 -1.37
N LYS A 17 15.52 -43.31 -1.28
CA LYS A 17 16.38 -43.10 -0.12
C LYS A 17 15.60 -42.79 1.16
N ASN A 18 14.42 -42.18 1.04
CA ASN A 18 13.57 -41.79 2.17
C ASN A 18 12.53 -42.85 2.58
N LEU A 19 12.38 -43.92 1.78
CA LEU A 19 11.52 -45.04 2.12
C LEU A 19 12.36 -46.13 2.76
N HIS A 20 12.16 -46.39 4.05
CA HIS A 20 12.89 -47.37 4.86
C HIS A 20 12.34 -48.81 4.71
N PHE A 21 11.61 -49.11 3.62
CA PHE A 21 11.07 -50.46 3.35
C PHE A 21 11.03 -50.75 1.85
N ASP A 22 11.13 -52.02 1.47
CA ASP A 22 11.01 -52.45 0.10
C ASP A 22 9.57 -52.28 -0.40
N PHE A 23 9.43 -51.75 -1.60
CA PHE A 23 8.14 -51.55 -2.25
C PHE A 23 8.22 -51.86 -3.74
N GLU A 24 7.14 -52.44 -4.26
CA GLU A 24 6.97 -52.62 -5.70
C GLU A 24 6.63 -51.27 -6.34
N TYR A 25 7.34 -50.93 -7.42
CA TYR A 25 7.07 -49.71 -8.17
C TYR A 25 7.15 -49.92 -9.66
N ILE A 26 6.36 -49.18 -10.43
CA ILE A 26 6.31 -49.23 -11.88
C ILE A 26 6.30 -47.78 -12.42
N PHE A 27 6.99 -47.55 -13.55
CA PHE A 27 6.89 -46.31 -14.30
C PHE A 27 5.71 -46.39 -15.25
N PHE A 28 4.84 -45.37 -15.20
CA PHE A 28 3.73 -45.29 -16.13
C PHE A 28 4.22 -44.95 -17.53
N ASN A 29 3.87 -45.81 -18.49
CA ASN A 29 3.93 -45.53 -19.91
C ASN A 29 2.68 -46.12 -20.61
N GLU A 30 2.40 -45.68 -21.82
CA GLU A 30 1.20 -46.14 -22.53
C GLU A 30 1.18 -47.66 -22.80
N LYS A 31 2.37 -48.31 -22.90
CA LYS A 31 2.49 -49.76 -23.16
C LYS A 31 2.14 -50.61 -21.93
N ASN A 32 2.41 -50.10 -20.71
CA ASN A 32 2.13 -50.88 -19.49
C ASN A 32 0.84 -50.47 -18.78
N LYS A 33 0.06 -49.55 -19.37
CA LYS A 33 -1.20 -49.05 -18.82
C LYS A 33 -2.16 -50.17 -18.43
N ASN A 34 -2.38 -51.12 -19.32
CA ASN A 34 -3.31 -52.24 -19.07
C ASN A 34 -2.85 -53.12 -17.91
N ASN A 35 -1.57 -53.46 -17.83
CA ASN A 35 -1.00 -54.23 -16.72
C ASN A 35 -1.16 -53.53 -15.37
N ILE A 36 -1.01 -52.18 -15.34
CA ILE A 36 -1.23 -51.37 -14.12
C ILE A 36 -2.71 -51.38 -13.74
N LEU A 37 -3.60 -51.32 -14.72
CA LEU A 37 -5.05 -51.31 -14.52
C LEU A 37 -5.63 -52.67 -14.15
N GLU A 38 -5.02 -53.77 -14.54
CA GLU A 38 -5.44 -55.14 -14.24
C GLU A 38 -4.98 -55.63 -12.86
N ASN A 39 -3.93 -55.05 -12.30
CA ASN A 39 -3.42 -55.39 -10.98
C ASN A 39 -4.45 -55.09 -9.88
N ASN A 40 -4.81 -56.09 -9.05
CA ASN A 40 -5.88 -55.98 -8.04
C ASN A 40 -5.54 -55.21 -6.77
N GLN A 41 -4.36 -54.57 -6.66
CA GLN A 41 -3.91 -53.83 -5.50
C GLN A 41 -4.30 -52.35 -5.60
N ASN A 42 -4.47 -51.69 -4.43
CA ASN A 42 -4.60 -50.24 -4.36
C ASN A 42 -3.34 -49.57 -4.90
N LEU A 43 -3.50 -48.52 -5.68
CA LEU A 43 -2.39 -47.81 -6.32
C LEU A 43 -2.07 -46.50 -5.59
N VAL A 44 -0.79 -46.25 -5.41
CA VAL A 44 -0.28 -44.91 -5.01
C VAL A 44 0.42 -44.33 -6.22
N VAL A 45 -0.13 -43.30 -6.78
CA VAL A 45 0.40 -42.59 -7.96
C VAL A 45 1.16 -41.37 -7.51
N ILE A 46 2.44 -41.31 -7.84
CA ILE A 46 3.32 -40.15 -7.52
C ILE A 46 3.67 -39.44 -8.82
N PHE A 47 3.47 -38.14 -8.86
CA PHE A 47 3.82 -37.31 -10.02
C PHE A 47 4.51 -36.02 -9.56
N GLU A 48 5.28 -35.40 -10.46
CA GLU A 48 6.03 -34.19 -10.22
C GLU A 48 5.44 -33.04 -11.06
N GLU A 49 5.22 -31.87 -10.46
CA GLU A 49 4.62 -30.71 -11.10
C GLU A 49 5.30 -30.33 -12.41
N LYS A 50 6.62 -30.30 -12.41
CA LYS A 50 7.45 -29.87 -13.54
C LYS A 50 7.23 -30.69 -14.83
N TYR A 51 6.86 -31.98 -14.70
CA TYR A 51 6.70 -32.89 -15.84
C TYR A 51 5.25 -33.36 -16.00
N LEU A 52 4.29 -32.69 -15.32
CA LEU A 52 2.91 -33.14 -15.24
C LEU A 52 2.20 -33.14 -16.60
N LYS A 53 1.67 -34.33 -16.96
CA LYS A 53 0.72 -34.49 -18.06
C LYS A 53 -0.62 -34.98 -17.49
N ILE A 54 -1.58 -34.05 -17.35
CA ILE A 54 -2.89 -34.33 -16.72
C ILE A 54 -3.61 -35.50 -17.37
N ASN A 55 -3.51 -35.69 -18.69
CA ASN A 55 -4.13 -36.78 -19.40
C ASN A 55 -3.65 -38.15 -18.92
N ASN A 56 -2.39 -38.27 -18.48
CA ASN A 56 -1.87 -39.53 -17.94
C ASN A 56 -2.55 -39.88 -16.61
N LEU A 57 -2.78 -38.90 -15.75
CA LEU A 57 -3.49 -39.08 -14.48
C LEU A 57 -4.98 -39.40 -14.71
N LEU A 58 -5.63 -38.71 -15.65
CA LEU A 58 -7.02 -38.99 -16.03
C LEU A 58 -7.21 -40.40 -16.57
N ASN A 59 -6.24 -40.89 -17.35
CA ASN A 59 -6.27 -42.27 -17.87
C ASN A 59 -6.20 -43.33 -16.75
N LEU A 60 -5.40 -43.07 -15.70
CA LEU A 60 -5.34 -43.95 -14.53
C LEU A 60 -6.64 -43.86 -13.70
N LYS A 61 -7.20 -42.66 -13.53
CA LYS A 61 -8.44 -42.45 -12.76
C LYS A 61 -9.65 -43.21 -13.33
N LYS A 62 -9.70 -43.47 -14.62
CA LYS A 62 -10.80 -44.25 -15.26
C LYS A 62 -10.89 -45.70 -14.78
N SER A 63 -9.88 -46.21 -14.08
CA SER A 63 -9.96 -47.55 -13.47
C SER A 63 -10.95 -47.49 -12.27
N LYS A 64 -11.69 -48.60 -12.05
CA LYS A 64 -12.62 -48.74 -10.90
C LYS A 64 -11.91 -48.93 -9.55
N LYS A 65 -10.59 -48.78 -9.48
CA LYS A 65 -9.76 -49.05 -8.31
C LYS A 65 -9.57 -47.83 -7.44
N GLN A 66 -9.24 -48.06 -6.18
CA GLN A 66 -8.87 -46.99 -5.26
C GLN A 66 -7.44 -46.51 -5.57
N ILE A 67 -7.30 -45.29 -6.04
CA ILE A 67 -6.03 -44.67 -6.40
C ILE A 67 -5.79 -43.45 -5.52
N TYR A 68 -4.60 -43.38 -4.93
CA TYR A 68 -4.14 -42.24 -4.17
C TYR A 68 -3.13 -41.46 -4.98
N PHE A 69 -3.43 -40.22 -5.31
CA PHE A 69 -2.56 -39.35 -6.08
C PHE A 69 -1.76 -38.45 -5.15
N ILE A 70 -0.43 -38.48 -5.26
CA ILE A 70 0.52 -37.67 -4.52
C ILE A 70 1.24 -36.74 -5.50
N GLY A 71 1.03 -35.44 -5.40
CA GLY A 71 1.75 -34.46 -6.20
C GLY A 71 2.98 -33.93 -5.47
N ILE A 72 4.11 -33.83 -6.17
CA ILE A 72 5.35 -33.21 -5.69
C ILE A 72 5.45 -31.81 -6.30
N PHE A 73 5.48 -30.80 -5.46
CA PHE A 73 5.54 -29.40 -5.85
C PHE A 73 6.80 -28.74 -5.27
N GLU A 74 7.55 -28.04 -6.10
CA GLU A 74 8.71 -27.24 -5.66
C GLU A 74 8.28 -25.90 -5.05
N LYS A 75 7.23 -25.30 -5.61
CA LYS A 75 6.58 -24.07 -5.14
C LYS A 75 5.08 -24.28 -5.08
N GLU A 76 4.38 -23.50 -4.25
CA GLU A 76 2.92 -23.56 -4.15
C GLU A 76 2.27 -22.94 -5.40
N ASN A 77 1.98 -23.76 -6.39
CA ASN A 77 1.21 -23.39 -7.57
C ASN A 77 -0.27 -23.61 -7.29
N ILE A 78 -0.90 -22.61 -6.70
CA ILE A 78 -2.28 -22.68 -6.19
C ILE A 78 -3.29 -23.02 -7.27
N ASP A 79 -3.17 -22.45 -8.46
CA ASP A 79 -4.13 -22.68 -9.55
C ASP A 79 -4.07 -24.11 -10.11
N LEU A 80 -2.85 -24.64 -10.25
CA LEU A 80 -2.67 -26.03 -10.65
C LEU A 80 -3.17 -26.99 -9.58
N ILE A 81 -2.88 -26.71 -8.31
CA ILE A 81 -3.36 -27.50 -7.16
C ILE A 81 -4.90 -27.53 -7.14
N LYS A 82 -5.55 -26.38 -7.27
CA LYS A 82 -7.02 -26.26 -7.37
C LYS A 82 -7.57 -27.11 -8.51
N LYS A 83 -6.98 -26.99 -9.70
CA LYS A 83 -7.38 -27.75 -10.88
C LYS A 83 -7.28 -29.27 -10.67
N LEU A 84 -6.19 -29.73 -10.06
CA LEU A 84 -5.96 -31.13 -9.79
C LEU A 84 -6.91 -31.70 -8.72
N ILE A 85 -7.22 -30.90 -7.68
CA ILE A 85 -8.21 -31.27 -6.65
C ILE A 85 -9.60 -31.39 -7.29
N ASN A 86 -10.01 -30.41 -8.09
CA ASN A 86 -11.32 -30.43 -8.75
C ASN A 86 -11.50 -31.62 -9.71
N LEU A 87 -10.39 -32.06 -10.32
CA LEU A 87 -10.37 -33.26 -11.14
C LEU A 87 -10.24 -34.56 -10.30
N GLU A 88 -10.16 -34.44 -8.96
CA GLU A 88 -9.86 -35.55 -8.04
C GLU A 88 -8.56 -36.29 -8.38
N LEU A 89 -7.58 -35.59 -8.91
CA LEU A 89 -6.27 -36.06 -9.30
C LEU A 89 -5.18 -35.68 -8.29
N LEU A 90 -5.54 -35.18 -7.12
CA LEU A 90 -4.62 -34.84 -6.05
C LEU A 90 -5.24 -35.17 -4.69
N ASN A 91 -4.65 -36.11 -4.00
CA ASN A 91 -5.06 -36.50 -2.65
C ASN A 91 -4.08 -35.97 -1.60
N TYR A 92 -2.81 -35.84 -1.96
CA TYR A 92 -1.74 -35.42 -1.06
C TYR A 92 -0.72 -34.57 -1.80
N ILE A 93 -0.24 -33.53 -1.11
CA ILE A 93 0.90 -32.70 -1.53
C ILE A 93 2.12 -33.13 -0.74
N PHE A 94 3.22 -33.38 -1.45
CA PHE A 94 4.49 -33.76 -0.86
C PHE A 94 5.53 -32.65 -1.11
N ASN A 95 6.25 -32.32 -0.04
CA ASN A 95 7.37 -31.38 -0.10
C ASN A 95 8.54 -32.00 0.67
N PHE A 96 9.67 -32.18 0.00
CA PHE A 96 10.87 -32.80 0.57
C PHE A 96 11.41 -32.11 1.83
N SER A 97 11.14 -30.82 2.01
CA SER A 97 11.63 -30.04 3.15
C SER A 97 10.76 -30.15 4.40
N LYS A 98 9.51 -30.61 4.29
CA LYS A 98 8.51 -30.54 5.37
C LYS A 98 7.92 -31.88 5.81
N ASN A 99 7.97 -32.90 4.97
CA ASN A 99 7.25 -34.16 5.22
C ASN A 99 8.12 -35.42 5.01
N SER A 100 7.96 -36.42 5.86
CA SER A 100 8.47 -37.75 5.58
C SER A 100 7.50 -38.52 4.68
N LEU A 101 7.96 -38.98 3.51
CA LEU A 101 7.13 -39.75 2.57
C LEU A 101 6.68 -41.08 3.19
N SER A 102 7.51 -41.71 4.03
CA SER A 102 7.15 -42.91 4.77
C SER A 102 5.97 -42.70 5.71
N SER A 103 5.93 -41.55 6.43
CA SER A 103 4.78 -41.22 7.29
C SER A 103 3.49 -41.03 6.48
N LEU A 104 3.60 -40.49 5.28
CA LEU A 104 2.47 -40.22 4.40
C LEU A 104 1.93 -41.52 3.78
N ILE A 105 2.81 -42.42 3.33
CA ILE A 105 2.43 -43.74 2.82
C ILE A 105 1.86 -44.64 3.92
N ASN A 106 2.41 -44.60 5.13
CA ASN A 106 1.84 -45.29 6.28
C ASN A 106 0.43 -44.77 6.64
N LYS A 107 0.19 -43.46 6.59
CA LYS A 107 -1.16 -42.89 6.74
C LYS A 107 -2.13 -43.38 5.67
N ILE A 108 -1.69 -43.57 4.42
CA ILE A 108 -2.50 -44.13 3.34
C ILE A 108 -2.82 -45.59 3.59
N LYS A 109 -1.84 -46.41 4.05
CA LYS A 109 -2.04 -47.83 4.39
C LYS A 109 -3.01 -48.03 5.56
N LEU A 110 -2.98 -47.18 6.57
CA LEU A 110 -3.86 -47.22 7.74
C LEU A 110 -5.31 -46.75 7.44
N LYS A 111 -5.54 -46.05 6.34
CA LYS A 111 -6.84 -45.44 5.98
C LYS A 111 -7.74 -46.27 5.06
N ASN A 112 -7.48 -47.56 4.90
CA ASN A 112 -8.29 -48.40 4.01
C ASN A 112 -9.78 -48.58 4.41
N ASN A 113 -10.24 -47.92 5.48
CA ASN A 113 -11.62 -48.13 5.97
C ASN A 113 -12.55 -46.90 5.96
N ASN A 114 -12.11 -45.70 5.54
CA ASN A 114 -13.04 -44.55 5.58
C ASN A 114 -12.82 -43.57 4.44
N ARG A 115 -13.64 -43.59 3.41
CA ARG A 115 -13.72 -42.60 2.31
C ARG A 115 -14.02 -41.13 2.77
N ASN A 116 -14.52 -40.96 3.97
CA ASN A 116 -14.96 -39.64 4.49
C ASN A 116 -13.89 -38.84 5.26
N ASN A 117 -12.61 -39.29 5.28
CA ASN A 117 -11.64 -38.74 6.25
C ASN A 117 -10.59 -37.77 5.70
N LEU A 118 -10.56 -37.44 4.40
CA LEU A 118 -9.64 -36.41 3.88
C LEU A 118 -9.98 -35.04 4.42
N PHE A 119 -11.26 -34.73 4.47
CA PHE A 119 -11.77 -33.43 4.98
C PHE A 119 -11.72 -33.28 6.51
N ASN A 120 -11.50 -34.38 7.25
CA ASN A 120 -11.31 -34.34 8.70
C ASN A 120 -9.86 -34.05 9.11
N ASN A 121 -8.91 -33.96 8.17
CA ASN A 121 -7.55 -33.53 8.48
C ASN A 121 -7.53 -32.00 8.69
N PRO A 122 -7.10 -31.49 9.85
CA PRO A 122 -7.10 -30.07 10.16
C PRO A 122 -6.34 -29.21 9.14
N ILE A 123 -5.26 -29.73 8.55
CA ILE A 123 -4.44 -29.04 7.55
C ILE A 123 -5.25 -28.83 6.26
N TYR A 124 -5.88 -29.88 5.74
CA TYR A 124 -6.69 -29.76 4.53
C TYR A 124 -7.92 -28.91 4.76
N LYS A 125 -8.59 -29.06 5.91
CA LYS A 125 -9.73 -28.23 6.26
C LYS A 125 -9.36 -26.75 6.29
N SER A 126 -8.22 -26.39 6.89
CA SER A 126 -7.73 -25.02 6.91
C SER A 126 -7.42 -24.48 5.51
N MET A 127 -6.80 -25.30 4.66
CA MET A 127 -6.44 -24.95 3.29
C MET A 127 -7.68 -24.75 2.41
N PHE A 128 -8.64 -25.65 2.49
CA PHE A 128 -9.92 -25.53 1.77
C PHE A 128 -10.74 -24.33 2.27
N THR A 129 -10.75 -24.08 3.58
CA THR A 129 -11.40 -22.89 4.13
C THR A 129 -10.80 -21.60 3.54
N SER A 130 -9.48 -21.55 3.40
CA SER A 130 -8.82 -20.40 2.78
C SER A 130 -9.21 -20.23 1.31
N PHE A 131 -9.23 -21.31 0.52
CA PHE A 131 -9.69 -21.26 -0.87
C PHE A 131 -11.16 -20.80 -0.97
N TYR A 132 -12.02 -21.32 -0.08
CA TYR A 132 -13.42 -20.91 -0.03
C TYR A 132 -13.59 -19.41 0.24
N ILE A 133 -12.85 -18.90 1.21
CA ILE A 133 -12.86 -17.46 1.52
C ILE A 133 -12.42 -16.64 0.31
N PHE A 134 -11.37 -17.08 -0.40
CA PHE A 134 -10.92 -16.38 -1.62
C PHE A 134 -11.96 -16.45 -2.74
N ASP A 135 -12.55 -17.60 -3.01
CA ASP A 135 -13.57 -17.73 -4.05
C ASP A 135 -14.78 -16.81 -3.75
N LEU A 136 -15.22 -16.74 -2.48
CA LEU A 136 -16.29 -15.82 -2.08
C LEU A 136 -15.92 -14.34 -2.25
N ILE A 137 -14.70 -13.95 -1.85
CA ILE A 137 -14.21 -12.57 -1.94
C ILE A 137 -14.09 -12.12 -3.40
N TYR A 138 -13.68 -13.01 -4.30
CA TYR A 138 -13.55 -12.72 -5.74
C TYR A 138 -14.82 -13.01 -6.56
N GLY A 139 -15.93 -13.38 -5.88
CA GLY A 139 -17.23 -13.56 -6.51
C GLY A 139 -17.38 -14.86 -7.32
N ASP A 140 -16.48 -15.84 -7.19
CA ASP A 140 -16.63 -17.16 -7.82
C ASP A 140 -17.54 -18.06 -6.98
N LEU A 141 -18.81 -18.05 -7.31
CA LEU A 141 -19.86 -18.81 -6.59
C LEU A 141 -20.11 -20.20 -7.20
N THR A 142 -19.39 -20.60 -8.24
CA THR A 142 -19.68 -21.82 -9.02
C THR A 142 -19.49 -23.12 -8.22
N LYS A 143 -18.76 -23.09 -7.12
CA LYS A 143 -18.38 -24.26 -6.31
C LYS A 143 -18.97 -24.29 -4.90
N LEU A 144 -19.95 -23.44 -4.61
CA LEU A 144 -20.54 -23.27 -3.28
C LEU A 144 -21.02 -24.60 -2.65
N ASN A 145 -21.68 -25.46 -3.41
CA ASN A 145 -22.19 -26.73 -2.89
C ASN A 145 -21.08 -27.67 -2.43
N ALA A 146 -20.00 -27.81 -3.20
CA ALA A 146 -18.86 -28.66 -2.83
C ALA A 146 -18.12 -28.13 -1.59
N LEU A 147 -18.06 -26.82 -1.44
CA LEU A 147 -17.36 -26.15 -0.34
C LEU A 147 -18.16 -26.18 0.96
N ASN A 148 -19.50 -26.12 0.88
CA ASN A 148 -20.36 -26.28 2.04
C ASN A 148 -20.20 -27.67 2.69
N GLU A 149 -20.04 -28.73 1.89
CA GLU A 149 -19.73 -30.07 2.38
C GLU A 149 -18.38 -30.14 3.13
N ILE A 150 -17.38 -29.37 2.68
CA ILE A 150 -16.05 -29.35 3.25
C ILE A 150 -15.96 -28.52 4.53
N THR A 151 -16.61 -27.34 4.54
CA THR A 151 -16.56 -26.40 5.66
C THR A 151 -17.57 -26.73 6.76
N GLY A 152 -18.62 -27.51 6.43
CA GLY A 152 -19.76 -27.80 7.31
C GLY A 152 -20.74 -26.63 7.45
N PHE A 153 -20.61 -25.58 6.64
CA PHE A 153 -21.56 -24.47 6.59
C PHE A 153 -22.81 -24.89 5.82
N LYS A 154 -23.97 -24.62 6.39
CA LYS A 154 -25.26 -24.76 5.70
C LYS A 154 -25.53 -23.51 4.87
N MET A 155 -26.42 -23.61 3.88
CA MET A 155 -26.79 -22.46 3.02
C MET A 155 -27.32 -21.29 3.85
N ASP A 156 -28.07 -21.55 4.93
CA ASP A 156 -28.63 -20.53 5.82
C ASP A 156 -27.57 -19.86 6.73
N ASP A 157 -26.42 -20.50 6.88
CA ASP A 157 -25.31 -20.01 7.71
C ASP A 157 -24.22 -19.31 6.88
N LEU A 158 -24.45 -19.07 5.59
CA LEU A 158 -23.49 -18.39 4.73
C LEU A 158 -23.17 -16.98 5.25
N PRO A 159 -21.89 -16.56 5.18
CA PRO A 159 -21.48 -15.27 5.71
C PRO A 159 -22.14 -14.13 4.92
N ASN A 160 -22.47 -13.06 5.62
CA ASN A 160 -23.12 -11.88 5.06
C ASN A 160 -22.41 -10.56 5.43
N SER A 161 -21.31 -10.65 6.13
CA SER A 161 -20.47 -9.52 6.52
C SER A 161 -19.02 -9.94 6.67
N VAL A 162 -18.11 -8.96 6.66
CA VAL A 162 -16.66 -9.18 6.72
C VAL A 162 -16.03 -8.30 7.79
N ILE A 163 -15.13 -8.90 8.56
CA ILE A 163 -14.18 -8.20 9.42
C ILE A 163 -12.79 -8.42 8.84
N THR A 164 -12.08 -7.37 8.53
CA THR A 164 -10.65 -7.43 8.18
C THR A 164 -9.84 -6.97 9.38
N LEU A 165 -8.98 -7.84 9.91
CA LEU A 165 -8.14 -7.59 11.06
C LEU A 165 -6.69 -7.38 10.62
N MET A 166 -6.01 -6.41 11.20
CA MET A 166 -4.59 -6.12 11.03
C MET A 166 -3.88 -6.18 12.38
N ILE A 167 -2.73 -6.81 12.42
CA ILE A 167 -1.84 -6.76 13.59
C ILE A 167 -1.12 -5.40 13.56
N ASP A 168 -1.30 -4.62 14.63
CA ASP A 168 -0.70 -3.30 14.71
C ASP A 168 0.83 -3.40 14.72
N ASP A 169 1.48 -2.49 13.98
CA ASP A 169 2.95 -2.44 13.82
C ASP A 169 3.62 -3.72 13.28
N PHE A 170 2.87 -4.62 12.66
CA PHE A 170 3.39 -5.91 12.19
C PHE A 170 4.72 -5.79 11.43
N TRP A 171 4.80 -4.88 10.47
CA TRP A 171 6.01 -4.72 9.64
C TRP A 171 7.19 -4.10 10.40
N GLU A 172 6.91 -3.27 11.39
CA GLU A 172 7.93 -2.69 12.26
C GLU A 172 8.48 -3.74 13.24
N ILE A 173 7.59 -4.50 13.86
CA ILE A 173 7.91 -5.63 14.74
C ILE A 173 8.73 -6.66 13.97
N CYS A 174 8.30 -7.01 12.77
CA CYS A 174 8.93 -8.01 11.91
C CYS A 174 10.23 -7.54 11.25
N ARG A 175 10.61 -6.27 11.36
CA ARG A 175 11.80 -5.71 10.70
C ARG A 175 13.10 -6.40 11.12
N LYS A 176 13.18 -6.85 12.38
CA LYS A 176 14.33 -7.55 12.97
C LYS A 176 14.13 -9.06 13.05
N MET A 177 13.00 -9.59 12.59
CA MET A 177 12.67 -11.01 12.62
C MET A 177 13.07 -11.71 11.34
N ASP A 178 13.44 -12.97 11.44
CA ASP A 178 13.58 -13.84 10.26
C ASP A 178 12.21 -14.21 9.66
N ASN A 179 12.21 -14.89 8.50
CA ASN A 179 10.96 -15.26 7.84
C ASN A 179 10.15 -16.29 8.63
N ARG A 180 10.78 -17.11 9.46
CA ARG A 180 10.13 -18.14 10.28
C ARG A 180 9.38 -17.48 11.44
N ASP A 181 10.02 -16.54 12.12
CA ASP A 181 9.43 -15.81 13.24
C ASP A 181 8.25 -14.95 12.80
N ARG A 182 8.36 -14.29 11.63
CA ARG A 182 7.25 -13.53 11.03
C ARG A 182 6.04 -14.41 10.74
N TYR A 183 6.28 -15.59 10.18
CA TYR A 183 5.23 -16.56 9.91
C TYR A 183 4.61 -17.09 11.23
N SER A 184 5.45 -17.37 12.22
CA SER A 184 5.02 -17.84 13.55
C SER A 184 4.12 -16.84 14.24
N LEU A 185 4.49 -15.54 14.26
CA LEU A 185 3.68 -14.46 14.81
C LEU A 185 2.31 -14.38 14.13
N LYS A 186 2.29 -14.44 12.81
CA LYS A 186 1.03 -14.39 12.05
C LYS A 186 0.14 -15.60 12.34
N MET A 187 0.71 -16.79 12.46
CA MET A 187 -0.02 -18.01 12.81
C MET A 187 -0.57 -17.96 14.24
N GLU A 188 0.16 -17.36 15.17
CA GLU A 188 -0.31 -17.11 16.53
C GLU A 188 -1.60 -16.30 16.52
N TYR A 189 -1.62 -15.15 15.83
CA TYR A 189 -2.81 -14.30 15.73
C TYR A 189 -3.96 -14.98 14.98
N SER A 190 -3.66 -15.75 13.93
CA SER A 190 -4.67 -16.56 13.24
C SER A 190 -5.32 -17.59 14.19
N ASN A 191 -4.54 -18.19 15.08
CA ASN A 191 -5.05 -19.12 16.08
C ASN A 191 -5.85 -18.40 17.18
N LEU A 192 -5.42 -17.22 17.62
CA LEU A 192 -6.18 -16.40 18.58
C LEU A 192 -7.55 -16.02 18.01
N VAL A 193 -7.64 -15.63 16.74
CA VAL A 193 -8.92 -15.38 16.06
C VAL A 193 -9.80 -16.63 16.07
N LYS A 194 -9.25 -17.80 15.71
CA LYS A 194 -10.01 -19.06 15.73
C LYS A 194 -10.48 -19.43 17.14
N ASN A 195 -9.65 -19.21 18.14
CA ASN A 195 -10.00 -19.47 19.55
C ASN A 195 -11.10 -18.53 20.02
N ALA A 196 -11.07 -17.25 19.65
CA ALA A 196 -12.12 -16.28 19.95
C ALA A 196 -13.46 -16.69 19.29
N ILE A 197 -13.42 -17.04 18.00
CA ILE A 197 -14.59 -17.54 17.26
C ILE A 197 -15.22 -18.74 17.98
N ASN A 198 -14.42 -19.71 18.39
CA ASN A 198 -14.88 -20.91 19.09
C ASN A 198 -15.41 -20.58 20.51
N ARG A 199 -14.70 -19.76 21.29
CA ARG A 199 -15.08 -19.40 22.67
C ARG A 199 -16.43 -18.69 22.72
N TYR A 200 -16.65 -17.79 21.78
CA TYR A 200 -17.90 -17.01 21.74
C TYR A 200 -18.96 -17.60 20.81
N GLN A 201 -18.72 -18.81 20.27
CA GLN A 201 -19.63 -19.53 19.37
C GLN A 201 -20.07 -18.68 18.17
N ILE A 202 -19.13 -17.90 17.62
CA ILE A 202 -19.39 -17.02 16.48
C ILE A 202 -19.46 -17.87 15.21
N LYS A 203 -20.53 -17.73 14.41
CA LYS A 203 -20.61 -18.35 13.08
C LYS A 203 -19.73 -17.58 12.10
N ALA A 204 -18.47 -17.99 11.99
CA ALA A 204 -17.50 -17.32 11.16
C ALA A 204 -16.45 -18.26 10.58
N LEU A 205 -15.86 -17.85 9.46
CA LEU A 205 -14.68 -18.44 8.84
C LEU A 205 -13.54 -17.44 8.83
N SER A 206 -12.32 -17.87 9.12
CA SER A 206 -11.16 -16.97 9.09
C SER A 206 -10.00 -17.54 8.31
N CYS A 207 -9.28 -16.68 7.58
CA CYS A 207 -8.01 -17.01 6.94
C CYS A 207 -7.00 -15.86 7.04
N SER A 208 -5.72 -16.20 7.07
CA SER A 208 -4.63 -15.24 6.93
C SER A 208 -4.32 -15.00 5.46
N LEU A 209 -4.26 -13.75 5.03
CA LEU A 209 -3.79 -13.42 3.68
C LEU A 209 -2.29 -13.63 3.57
N VAL A 210 -1.87 -14.39 2.55
CA VAL A 210 -0.44 -14.65 2.29
C VAL A 210 0.27 -13.34 1.94
N GLY A 211 1.48 -13.15 2.51
CA GLY A 211 2.30 -11.96 2.22
C GLY A 211 1.83 -10.64 2.85
N THR A 212 0.79 -10.66 3.67
CA THR A 212 0.26 -9.47 4.34
C THR A 212 0.19 -9.66 5.86
N ASP A 213 -0.09 -8.57 6.57
CA ASP A 213 -0.36 -8.49 8.01
C ASP A 213 -1.83 -8.71 8.37
N LYS A 214 -2.66 -9.10 7.40
CA LYS A 214 -4.12 -9.11 7.54
C LYS A 214 -4.70 -10.51 7.71
N ILE A 215 -5.78 -10.59 8.49
CA ILE A 215 -6.62 -11.77 8.69
C ILE A 215 -8.05 -11.37 8.29
N ILE A 216 -8.66 -12.16 7.42
CA ILE A 216 -10.06 -11.96 7.00
C ILE A 216 -10.94 -12.88 7.81
N ILE A 217 -12.07 -12.37 8.27
CA ILE A 217 -13.08 -13.10 9.03
C ILE A 217 -14.42 -12.86 8.32
N LEU A 218 -14.94 -13.90 7.67
CA LEU A 218 -16.28 -13.90 7.09
C LEU A 218 -17.27 -14.28 8.18
N VAL A 219 -18.23 -13.42 8.48
CA VAL A 219 -19.16 -13.57 9.60
C VAL A 219 -20.59 -13.73 9.08
N LYS A 220 -21.34 -14.67 9.67
CA LYS A 220 -22.79 -14.62 9.61
C LYS A 220 -23.26 -13.75 10.78
N SER A 221 -23.59 -12.51 10.48
CA SER A 221 -24.14 -11.59 11.49
C SER A 221 -25.58 -12.05 11.83
N PRO A 222 -25.87 -12.43 13.08
CA PRO A 222 -27.24 -12.72 13.50
C PRO A 222 -28.02 -11.42 13.59
N TYR A 223 -29.36 -11.51 13.38
CA TYR A 223 -30.25 -10.35 13.45
C TYR A 223 -30.21 -9.58 14.78
N ASN A 224 -29.71 -10.21 15.86
CA ASN A 224 -29.77 -9.68 17.24
C ASN A 224 -28.41 -9.16 17.77
N PHE A 225 -27.31 -9.29 17.04
CA PHE A 225 -26.00 -8.79 17.46
C PHE A 225 -25.41 -7.92 16.36
N SER A 226 -24.88 -6.76 16.75
CA SER A 226 -24.15 -5.92 15.80
C SER A 226 -22.82 -6.57 15.42
N LEU A 227 -22.33 -6.32 14.20
CA LEU A 227 -21.01 -6.77 13.77
C LEU A 227 -19.91 -6.18 14.68
N ASN A 228 -20.17 -5.00 15.25
CA ASN A 228 -19.30 -4.32 16.20
C ASN A 228 -19.15 -5.11 17.51
N ASP A 229 -20.25 -5.67 18.07
CA ASP A 229 -20.16 -6.49 19.28
C ASP A 229 -19.31 -7.73 19.07
N ILE A 230 -19.42 -8.35 17.88
CA ILE A 230 -18.59 -9.50 17.49
C ILE A 230 -17.12 -9.08 17.39
N ALA A 231 -16.83 -7.97 16.72
CA ALA A 231 -15.49 -7.43 16.57
C ALA A 231 -14.87 -7.08 17.92
N LEU A 232 -15.64 -6.48 18.83
CA LEU A 232 -15.21 -6.12 20.18
C LEU A 232 -14.81 -7.37 20.99
N LYS A 233 -15.59 -8.45 20.93
CA LYS A 233 -15.26 -9.72 21.58
C LYS A 233 -13.95 -10.31 21.05
N ILE A 234 -13.76 -10.31 19.71
CA ILE A 234 -12.55 -10.80 19.07
C ILE A 234 -11.35 -9.95 19.48
N LYS A 235 -11.47 -8.62 19.39
CA LYS A 235 -10.42 -7.66 19.73
C LYS A 235 -9.97 -7.82 21.18
N ASN A 236 -10.92 -7.83 22.15
CA ASN A 236 -10.63 -7.97 23.56
C ASN A 236 -9.94 -9.29 23.85
N TYR A 237 -10.44 -10.40 23.28
CA TYR A 237 -9.81 -11.71 23.45
C TYR A 237 -8.34 -11.70 22.97
N ILE A 238 -8.06 -11.09 21.82
CA ILE A 238 -6.72 -11.01 21.27
C ILE A 238 -5.85 -10.14 22.18
N ASN A 239 -6.31 -8.95 22.58
CA ASN A 239 -5.55 -8.02 23.41
C ASN A 239 -5.21 -8.62 24.79
N GLU A 240 -6.09 -9.46 25.35
CA GLU A 240 -5.85 -10.16 26.61
C GLU A 240 -4.84 -11.32 26.49
N ASN A 241 -4.71 -11.92 25.32
CA ASN A 241 -3.92 -13.15 25.10
C ASN A 241 -2.71 -12.95 24.19
N SER A 242 -2.38 -11.71 23.83
CA SER A 242 -1.24 -11.40 22.96
C SER A 242 -0.50 -10.15 23.39
N LYS A 243 0.71 -9.97 22.84
CA LYS A 243 1.58 -8.84 23.16
C LYS A 243 1.21 -7.58 22.39
N TYR A 244 0.71 -7.72 21.17
CA TYR A 244 0.46 -6.60 20.26
C TYR A 244 -1.02 -6.45 20.02
N THR A 245 -1.48 -5.21 19.91
CA THR A 245 -2.87 -4.88 19.63
C THR A 245 -3.25 -5.16 18.18
N VAL A 246 -4.54 -5.13 17.92
CA VAL A 246 -5.10 -5.31 16.58
C VAL A 246 -6.12 -4.22 16.25
N THR A 247 -6.15 -3.84 14.99
CA THR A 247 -7.15 -2.92 14.44
C THR A 247 -8.06 -3.68 13.49
N LEU A 248 -9.36 -3.43 13.58
CA LEU A 248 -10.39 -4.12 12.82
C LEU A 248 -11.18 -3.14 11.95
N GLY A 249 -11.36 -3.49 10.68
CA GLY A 249 -12.29 -2.83 9.76
C GLY A 249 -13.52 -3.67 9.53
N LEU A 250 -14.70 -3.08 9.65
CA LEU A 250 -16.01 -3.74 9.55
C LEU A 250 -16.75 -3.30 8.30
N SER A 251 -17.33 -4.25 7.59
CA SER A 251 -18.27 -3.99 6.49
C SER A 251 -19.67 -3.69 6.97
N ASN A 252 -20.54 -3.29 6.05
CA ASN A 252 -21.97 -3.44 6.21
C ASN A 252 -22.37 -4.92 6.20
N SER A 253 -23.55 -5.23 6.76
CA SER A 253 -24.17 -6.55 6.65
C SER A 253 -25.14 -6.58 5.46
N TYR A 254 -25.12 -7.66 4.70
CA TYR A 254 -25.93 -7.85 3.50
C TYR A 254 -26.93 -8.98 3.68
N ASP A 255 -28.09 -8.89 3.05
CA ASP A 255 -29.08 -9.96 3.07
C ASP A 255 -28.63 -11.16 2.22
N ASP A 256 -27.94 -10.90 1.11
CA ASP A 256 -27.44 -11.93 0.19
C ASP A 256 -25.92 -12.10 0.32
N PHE A 257 -25.46 -13.32 0.57
CA PHE A 257 -24.06 -13.69 0.61
C PHE A 257 -23.30 -13.40 -0.71
N LYS A 258 -24.02 -13.24 -1.83
CA LYS A 258 -23.41 -12.84 -3.12
C LYS A 258 -22.73 -11.48 -3.06
N ASN A 259 -23.05 -10.65 -2.07
CA ASN A 259 -22.43 -9.35 -1.84
C ASN A 259 -21.19 -9.41 -0.92
N ILE A 260 -20.72 -10.62 -0.58
CA ILE A 260 -19.58 -10.76 0.35
C ILE A 260 -18.29 -10.13 -0.20
N TRP A 261 -18.11 -10.12 -1.51
CA TRP A 261 -16.99 -9.42 -2.16
C TRP A 261 -17.02 -7.91 -1.87
N LYS A 262 -18.23 -7.32 -1.92
CA LYS A 262 -18.42 -5.90 -1.60
C LYS A 262 -18.19 -5.63 -0.11
N ALA A 263 -18.70 -6.52 0.77
CA ALA A 263 -18.42 -6.46 2.19
C ALA A 263 -16.91 -6.55 2.48
N TYR A 264 -16.15 -7.35 1.73
CA TYR A 264 -14.71 -7.41 1.85
C TYR A 264 -14.05 -6.06 1.48
N GLU A 265 -14.41 -5.47 0.35
CA GLU A 265 -13.91 -4.14 -0.06
C GLU A 265 -14.21 -3.08 0.99
N GLU A 266 -15.43 -3.05 1.51
CA GLU A 266 -15.86 -2.11 2.57
C GLU A 266 -15.03 -2.29 3.85
N SER A 267 -14.86 -3.54 4.32
CA SER A 267 -14.06 -3.82 5.53
C SER A 267 -12.60 -3.44 5.36
N PHE A 268 -12.07 -3.61 4.13
CA PHE A 268 -10.71 -3.22 3.80
C PHE A 268 -10.53 -1.70 3.74
N GLN A 269 -11.52 -0.98 3.19
CA GLN A 269 -11.54 0.49 3.22
C GLN A 269 -11.64 1.01 4.65
N ALA A 270 -12.52 0.41 5.48
CA ALA A 270 -12.63 0.73 6.89
C ALA A 270 -11.29 0.52 7.62
N LEU A 271 -10.62 -0.61 7.40
CA LEU A 271 -9.32 -0.89 8.00
C LEU A 271 -8.25 0.12 7.55
N ASN A 272 -8.24 0.51 6.28
CA ASN A 272 -7.30 1.52 5.77
C ASN A 272 -7.50 2.88 6.44
N TYR A 273 -8.70 3.19 6.90
CA TYR A 273 -8.98 4.43 7.64
C TYR A 273 -8.28 4.49 9.01
N SER A 274 -7.71 3.38 9.50
CA SER A 274 -6.83 3.34 10.67
C SER A 274 -5.62 4.27 10.54
N PHE A 275 -5.22 4.57 9.32
CA PHE A 275 -4.20 5.58 9.04
C PHE A 275 -4.54 6.95 9.66
N PHE A 276 -5.83 7.29 9.75
CA PHE A 276 -6.34 8.56 10.29
C PHE A 276 -6.62 8.51 11.78
N VAL A 277 -7.25 7.44 12.26
CA VAL A 277 -7.72 7.33 13.65
C VAL A 277 -6.72 6.66 14.59
N GLY A 278 -5.76 5.91 14.04
CA GLY A 278 -4.73 5.23 14.82
C GLY A 278 -4.95 3.73 14.97
N LYS A 279 -4.28 3.15 15.95
CA LYS A 279 -4.17 1.72 16.22
C LYS A 279 -5.14 1.30 17.33
N ASN A 280 -5.34 -0.04 17.44
CA ASN A 280 -6.21 -0.63 18.47
C ASN A 280 -7.65 -0.11 18.39
N GLU A 281 -8.16 0.06 17.16
CA GLU A 281 -9.48 0.61 16.89
C GLU A 281 -10.39 -0.42 16.18
N ILE A 282 -11.69 -0.19 16.28
CA ILE A 282 -12.72 -0.84 15.46
C ILE A 282 -13.35 0.24 14.60
N ILE A 283 -13.25 0.06 13.29
CA ILE A 283 -13.68 1.06 12.32
C ILE A 283 -14.79 0.48 11.46
N GLU A 284 -15.96 1.10 11.52
CA GLU A 284 -17.13 0.70 10.73
C GLU A 284 -17.15 1.46 9.40
N TYR A 285 -17.35 0.75 8.30
CA TYR A 285 -17.45 1.36 6.96
C TYR A 285 -18.60 2.38 6.89
N GLU A 286 -19.71 2.13 7.59
CA GLU A 286 -20.85 3.03 7.65
C GLU A 286 -20.47 4.45 8.08
N ASN A 287 -19.52 4.57 9.02
CA ASN A 287 -19.07 5.85 9.56
C ASN A 287 -18.15 6.61 8.59
N ILE A 288 -17.56 5.92 7.61
CA ILE A 288 -16.58 6.52 6.68
C ILE A 288 -17.07 6.64 5.23
N LYS A 289 -18.13 5.94 4.85
CA LYS A 289 -18.61 5.84 3.46
C LYS A 289 -18.97 7.18 2.81
N ASN A 290 -19.37 8.17 3.60
CA ASN A 290 -19.78 9.50 3.12
C ASN A 290 -18.65 10.54 3.22
N LEU A 291 -17.46 10.14 3.70
CA LEU A 291 -16.33 11.03 3.77
C LEU A 291 -15.78 11.22 2.35
N SER A 292 -15.89 12.44 1.83
CA SER A 292 -15.36 12.80 0.51
C SER A 292 -14.07 13.59 0.65
N SER A 293 -13.05 13.26 -0.12
CA SER A 293 -11.87 14.10 -0.26
C SER A 293 -12.19 15.32 -1.14
N LYS A 294 -11.68 16.48 -0.76
CA LYS A 294 -11.66 17.63 -1.67
C LYS A 294 -10.60 17.38 -2.74
N THR A 295 -10.99 17.47 -4.00
CA THR A 295 -10.11 17.13 -5.13
C THR A 295 -9.23 18.29 -5.61
N ASN A 296 -9.43 19.51 -5.10
CA ASN A 296 -8.73 20.70 -5.57
C ASN A 296 -7.86 21.31 -4.46
N LEU A 297 -6.58 21.52 -4.78
CA LEU A 297 -5.70 22.37 -3.97
C LEU A 297 -6.23 23.81 -4.02
N ASN A 298 -6.83 24.27 -2.94
CA ASN A 298 -7.49 25.56 -2.83
C ASN A 298 -6.48 26.71 -2.81
N HIS A 299 -6.98 27.91 -3.05
CA HIS A 299 -6.27 29.18 -2.80
C HIS A 299 -5.61 29.20 -1.41
N ASP A 300 -6.24 28.60 -0.40
CA ASP A 300 -5.75 28.55 0.98
C ASP A 300 -4.41 27.81 1.12
N TYR A 301 -4.23 26.67 0.42
CA TYR A 301 -2.96 25.93 0.42
C TYR A 301 -1.80 26.75 -0.13
N VAL A 302 -2.04 27.45 -1.23
CA VAL A 302 -1.05 28.33 -1.85
C VAL A 302 -0.71 29.51 -0.94
N GLN A 303 -1.71 30.02 -0.22
CA GLN A 303 -1.54 31.12 0.72
C GLN A 303 -0.77 30.70 1.98
N LEU A 304 -1.07 29.54 2.54
CA LEU A 304 -0.32 28.96 3.67
C LEU A 304 1.17 28.77 3.30
N LYS A 305 1.45 28.23 2.12
CA LYS A 305 2.83 28.08 1.62
C LYS A 305 3.52 29.43 1.45
N TYR A 306 2.81 30.42 0.95
CA TYR A 306 3.36 31.78 0.84
C TYR A 306 3.81 32.33 2.20
N TYR A 307 2.95 32.24 3.22
CA TYR A 307 3.30 32.73 4.57
C TYR A 307 4.42 31.90 5.20
N PHE A 308 4.43 30.60 4.99
CA PHE A 308 5.52 29.73 5.45
C PHE A 308 6.88 30.19 4.90
N PHE A 309 6.99 30.35 3.57
CA PHE A 309 8.26 30.76 2.95
C PHE A 309 8.63 32.20 3.30
N LYS A 310 7.66 33.11 3.44
CA LYS A 310 7.87 34.45 3.93
C LYS A 310 8.53 34.42 5.31
N ASN A 311 7.98 33.69 6.25
CA ASN A 311 8.52 33.60 7.61
C ASN A 311 9.83 32.80 7.68
N LEU A 312 10.07 31.88 6.78
CA LEU A 312 11.37 31.19 6.65
C LEU A 312 12.51 32.16 6.36
N ILE A 313 12.24 33.21 5.57
CA ILE A 313 13.18 34.33 5.30
C ILE A 313 13.36 35.18 6.53
N LEU A 314 12.27 35.63 7.13
CA LEU A 314 12.28 36.46 8.35
C LEU A 314 12.99 35.74 9.51
N GLY A 315 12.93 34.40 9.53
CA GLY A 315 13.45 33.61 10.62
C GLY A 315 12.59 33.61 11.87
N ASN A 316 11.31 33.91 11.70
CA ASN A 316 10.31 33.87 12.77
C ASN A 316 9.96 32.40 13.07
N LYS A 317 10.72 31.76 13.95
CA LYS A 317 10.60 30.32 14.23
C LYS A 317 9.18 29.89 14.59
N ASN A 318 8.50 30.64 15.46
CA ASN A 318 7.16 30.29 15.91
C ASN A 318 6.16 30.28 14.75
N GLU A 319 6.18 31.32 13.90
CA GLU A 319 5.30 31.39 12.74
C GLU A 319 5.64 30.31 11.66
N ILE A 320 6.93 30.02 11.47
CA ILE A 320 7.34 28.93 10.56
C ILE A 320 6.73 27.60 11.02
N GLN A 321 6.82 27.30 12.32
CA GLN A 321 6.25 26.07 12.87
C GLN A 321 4.72 26.07 12.76
N GLU A 322 4.06 27.17 13.03
CA GLU A 322 2.60 27.33 12.92
C GLU A 322 2.11 27.11 11.48
N TYR A 323 2.71 27.80 10.49
CA TYR A 323 2.33 27.60 9.09
C TYR A 323 2.68 26.22 8.57
N PHE A 324 3.78 25.63 9.01
CA PHE A 324 4.13 24.27 8.67
C PHE A 324 3.06 23.28 9.15
N MET A 325 2.66 23.39 10.42
CA MET A 325 1.60 22.55 10.98
C MET A 325 0.24 22.81 10.32
N SER A 326 -0.05 24.05 9.95
CA SER A 326 -1.27 24.39 9.22
C SER A 326 -1.31 23.75 7.83
N ILE A 327 -0.18 23.71 7.11
CA ILE A 327 -0.05 23.03 5.82
C ILE A 327 -0.23 21.51 5.98
N LEU A 328 0.40 20.90 6.99
CA LEU A 328 0.20 19.48 7.28
C LEU A 328 -1.26 19.16 7.60
N ASN A 329 -1.89 19.98 8.44
CA ASN A 329 -3.30 19.82 8.80
C ASN A 329 -4.21 20.01 7.59
N PHE A 330 -3.91 20.95 6.69
CA PHE A 330 -4.62 21.13 5.44
C PHE A 330 -4.56 19.87 4.58
N CYS A 331 -3.35 19.32 4.35
CA CYS A 331 -3.18 18.08 3.58
C CYS A 331 -3.95 16.91 4.20
N ILE A 332 -4.03 16.86 5.53
CA ILE A 332 -4.68 15.75 6.25
C ILE A 332 -6.21 15.88 6.23
N ASN A 333 -6.73 17.08 6.43
CA ASN A 333 -8.17 17.30 6.59
C ASN A 333 -8.93 17.36 5.26
N ASP A 334 -8.26 17.83 4.20
CA ASP A 334 -8.91 18.00 2.89
C ASP A 334 -8.80 16.75 2.00
N PHE A 335 -7.89 15.82 2.31
CA PHE A 335 -7.70 14.59 1.55
C PHE A 335 -7.87 13.36 2.45
N LEU A 336 -8.67 12.40 1.98
CA LEU A 336 -8.92 11.13 2.69
C LEU A 336 -8.14 9.96 2.11
N ASP A 337 -7.34 10.20 1.07
CA ASP A 337 -6.44 9.21 0.49
C ASP A 337 -5.02 9.37 1.05
N LYS A 338 -4.55 8.32 1.71
CA LYS A 338 -3.23 8.29 2.35
C LYS A 338 -2.07 8.52 1.39
N GLU A 339 -2.17 8.05 0.15
CA GLU A 339 -1.09 8.19 -0.83
C GLU A 339 -1.01 9.64 -1.33
N THR A 340 -2.15 10.28 -1.55
CA THR A 340 -2.23 11.72 -1.87
C THR A 340 -1.66 12.57 -0.74
N ILE A 341 -1.99 12.28 0.51
CA ILE A 341 -1.43 12.99 1.68
C ILE A 341 0.10 12.86 1.71
N LYS A 342 0.61 11.63 1.61
CA LYS A 342 2.06 11.37 1.58
C LYS A 342 2.75 12.11 0.44
N PHE A 343 2.14 12.09 -0.74
CA PHE A 343 2.64 12.79 -1.92
C PHE A 343 2.71 14.31 -1.71
N LEU A 344 1.64 14.93 -1.20
CA LEU A 344 1.59 16.37 -0.97
C LEU A 344 2.60 16.83 0.08
N ILE A 345 2.71 16.09 1.19
CA ILE A 345 3.67 16.41 2.26
C ILE A 345 5.11 16.21 1.76
N THR A 346 5.38 15.14 1.03
CA THR A 346 6.70 14.91 0.42
C THR A 346 7.08 16.01 -0.55
N ASN A 347 6.17 16.41 -1.44
CA ASN A 347 6.40 17.53 -2.36
C ASN A 347 6.70 18.83 -1.63
N PHE A 348 5.95 19.12 -0.56
CA PHE A 348 6.20 20.30 0.24
C PHE A 348 7.60 20.27 0.90
N ILE A 349 8.03 19.13 1.43
CA ILE A 349 9.38 18.95 1.98
C ILE A 349 10.44 19.21 0.90
N PHE A 350 10.27 18.67 -0.31
CA PHE A 350 11.22 18.93 -1.40
C PHE A 350 11.21 20.38 -1.87
N GLU A 351 10.06 21.07 -1.86
CA GLU A 351 10.02 22.52 -2.12
C GLU A 351 10.82 23.31 -1.07
N ILE A 352 10.75 22.92 0.21
CA ILE A 352 11.54 23.54 1.28
C ILE A 352 13.03 23.31 1.03
N VAL A 353 13.42 22.09 0.67
CA VAL A 353 14.80 21.74 0.36
C VAL A 353 15.32 22.51 -0.85
N ASP A 354 14.56 22.57 -1.92
CA ASP A 354 14.92 23.32 -3.12
C ASP A 354 15.09 24.82 -2.82
N TYR A 355 14.20 25.36 -1.99
CA TYR A 355 14.31 26.73 -1.51
C TYR A 355 15.58 26.95 -0.68
N THR A 356 15.91 26.07 0.25
CA THR A 356 17.10 26.18 1.10
C THR A 356 18.41 25.98 0.35
N ASN A 357 18.41 25.18 -0.73
CA ASN A 357 19.58 25.02 -1.60
C ASN A 357 19.96 26.29 -2.36
N LYS A 358 18.97 27.10 -2.73
CA LYS A 358 19.20 28.42 -3.32
C LYS A 358 19.93 29.35 -2.33
N LEU A 359 19.87 29.04 -1.03
CA LEU A 359 20.55 29.76 0.04
C LEU A 359 22.03 29.36 0.23
N LYS A 360 22.61 28.56 -0.65
CA LYS A 360 24.01 28.05 -0.58
C LYS A 360 24.32 27.27 0.72
N ILE A 361 23.33 26.76 1.42
CA ILE A 361 23.52 25.80 2.50
C ILE A 361 24.06 24.51 1.84
N LYS A 362 25.08 23.87 2.41
CA LYS A 362 25.78 22.71 1.82
C LYS A 362 24.79 21.69 1.22
N LYS A 363 24.79 21.61 -0.13
CA LYS A 363 23.79 20.90 -0.94
C LYS A 363 23.62 19.42 -0.58
N GLU A 364 24.68 18.69 -0.31
CA GLU A 364 24.66 17.23 -0.17
C GLU A 364 23.93 16.76 1.09
N ASP A 365 24.04 17.49 2.20
CA ASP A 365 23.43 17.06 3.47
C ASP A 365 21.90 17.23 3.51
N VAL A 366 21.35 18.28 2.90
CA VAL A 366 19.92 18.61 2.99
C VAL A 366 19.07 17.69 2.10
N TYR A 367 19.55 17.40 0.89
CA TYR A 367 18.88 16.44 0.00
C TYR A 367 18.89 15.02 0.56
N THR A 368 20.00 14.58 1.12
CA THR A 368 20.11 13.25 1.75
C THR A 368 19.15 13.13 2.92
N LYS A 369 19.04 14.19 3.75
CA LYS A 369 18.05 14.24 4.84
C LYS A 369 16.61 14.16 4.31
N ALA A 370 16.27 14.90 3.25
CA ALA A 370 14.93 14.87 2.66
C ALA A 370 14.59 13.50 2.06
N ILE A 371 15.52 12.84 1.36
CA ILE A 371 15.33 11.47 0.84
C ILE A 371 15.06 10.49 1.99
N ASN A 372 15.82 10.59 3.09
CA ASN A 372 15.60 9.75 4.27
C ASN A 372 14.23 10.01 4.91
N VAL A 373 13.84 11.29 5.02
CA VAL A 373 12.51 11.68 5.53
C VAL A 373 11.40 11.17 4.62
N ASN A 374 11.54 11.33 3.30
CA ASN A 374 10.59 10.80 2.32
C ASN A 374 10.43 9.27 2.48
N SER A 375 11.54 8.54 2.60
CA SER A 375 11.50 7.09 2.81
C SER A 375 10.77 6.69 4.10
N LYS A 376 10.89 7.49 5.16
CA LYS A 376 10.14 7.31 6.43
C LYS A 376 8.65 7.62 6.24
N ILE A 377 8.30 8.73 5.56
CA ILE A 377 6.90 9.11 5.28
C ILE A 377 6.20 8.05 4.44
N LEU A 378 6.83 7.55 3.39
CA LEU A 378 6.26 6.48 2.55
C LEU A 378 5.93 5.22 3.36
N ARG A 379 6.74 4.92 4.38
CA ARG A 379 6.54 3.76 5.27
C ARG A 379 5.65 4.06 6.48
N ALA A 380 5.26 5.31 6.70
CA ALA A 380 4.44 5.67 7.85
C ALA A 380 3.05 5.06 7.77
N TYR A 381 2.58 4.51 8.88
CA TYR A 381 1.29 3.83 8.99
C TYR A 381 0.20 4.70 9.60
N SER A 382 0.53 5.89 10.10
CA SER A 382 -0.42 6.81 10.70
C SER A 382 -0.08 8.26 10.41
N ILE A 383 -1.09 9.11 10.46
CA ILE A 383 -0.95 10.57 10.38
C ILE A 383 -0.05 11.11 11.48
N ALA A 384 -0.17 10.62 12.70
CA ALA A 384 0.67 11.02 13.82
C ALA A 384 2.16 10.81 13.47
N SER A 385 2.50 9.62 12.96
CA SER A 385 3.87 9.32 12.53
C SER A 385 4.35 10.26 11.41
N ILE A 386 3.50 10.61 10.45
CA ILE A 386 3.87 11.57 9.39
C ILE A 386 4.11 12.97 9.98
N LYS A 387 3.25 13.42 10.89
CA LYS A 387 3.43 14.71 11.58
C LYS A 387 4.75 14.76 12.33
N ASP A 388 5.06 13.73 13.12
CA ASP A 388 6.29 13.66 13.90
C ASP A 388 7.53 13.67 13.01
N ILE A 389 7.56 12.83 11.97
CA ILE A 389 8.68 12.75 11.02
C ILE A 389 8.89 14.09 10.30
N SER A 390 7.79 14.72 9.87
CA SER A 390 7.84 15.99 9.14
C SER A 390 8.27 17.14 10.05
N TYR A 391 7.80 17.15 11.28
CA TYR A 391 8.15 18.17 12.27
C TYR A 391 9.62 18.04 12.72
N GLU A 392 10.10 16.83 12.96
CA GLU A 392 11.52 16.57 13.25
C GLU A 392 12.42 17.08 12.11
N PHE A 393 12.01 16.85 10.86
CA PHE A 393 12.71 17.41 9.70
C PHE A 393 12.78 18.94 9.76
N LEU A 394 11.64 19.62 10.02
CA LEU A 394 11.59 21.07 10.12
C LEU A 394 12.52 21.61 11.21
N ILE A 395 12.50 21.02 12.41
CA ILE A 395 13.35 21.46 13.52
C ILE A 395 14.83 21.34 13.17
N ASN A 396 15.24 20.19 12.61
CA ASN A 396 16.62 19.97 12.18
C ASN A 396 17.05 20.97 11.09
N LEU A 397 16.15 21.27 10.15
CA LEU A 397 16.39 22.28 9.11
C LEU A 397 16.56 23.69 9.69
N LEU A 398 15.73 24.09 10.65
CA LEU A 398 15.83 25.40 11.31
C LEU A 398 17.15 25.55 12.06
N ILE A 399 17.64 24.49 12.72
CA ILE A 399 18.95 24.48 13.36
C ILE A 399 20.07 24.69 12.32
N ASP A 400 19.97 24.02 11.18
CA ASP A 400 20.97 24.18 10.11
C ASP A 400 20.93 25.59 9.51
N ILE A 401 19.76 26.16 9.27
CA ILE A 401 19.60 27.54 8.79
C ILE A 401 20.22 28.56 9.77
N GLU A 402 20.05 28.39 11.07
CA GLU A 402 20.63 29.30 12.08
C GLU A 402 22.16 29.37 12.05
N LYS A 403 22.82 28.24 11.79
CA LYS A 403 24.27 28.20 11.66
C LYS A 403 24.77 29.09 10.51
N TYR A 404 23.95 29.30 9.48
CA TYR A 404 24.29 30.06 8.28
C TYR A 404 23.81 31.52 8.33
N LYS A 405 22.87 31.88 9.20
CA LYS A 405 22.27 33.23 9.29
C LYS A 405 23.21 34.36 9.71
N LYS A 406 24.41 34.09 10.14
CA LYS A 406 25.36 35.14 10.64
C LYS A 406 25.88 36.09 9.57
N ASN A 407 25.43 35.99 8.29
CA ASN A 407 25.92 36.80 7.19
C ASN A 407 24.80 37.70 6.62
N ASN A 408 24.97 39.03 6.61
CA ASN A 408 24.00 40.01 6.05
C ASN A 408 23.70 39.78 4.56
N ASP A 409 24.63 39.18 3.82
CA ASP A 409 24.45 38.80 2.41
C ASP A 409 23.39 37.69 2.24
N PHE A 410 23.22 36.84 3.24
CA PHE A 410 22.24 35.76 3.26
C PHE A 410 20.80 36.30 3.19
N ILE A 411 20.48 37.37 3.91
CA ILE A 411 19.11 37.94 3.96
C ILE A 411 18.72 38.52 2.59
N LEU A 412 19.65 39.16 1.90
CA LEU A 412 19.41 39.73 0.56
C LEU A 412 19.28 38.63 -0.50
N ASP A 413 20.08 37.56 -0.43
CA ASP A 413 19.93 36.41 -1.33
C ASP A 413 18.58 35.71 -1.15
N ASN A 414 18.11 35.65 0.09
CA ASN A 414 16.77 35.13 0.41
C ASN A 414 15.66 36.00 -0.18
N SER A 415 15.81 37.33 -0.19
CA SER A 415 14.82 38.22 -0.79
C SER A 415 14.66 37.96 -2.29
N ILE A 416 15.76 37.64 -2.99
CA ILE A 416 15.70 37.28 -4.42
C ILE A 416 14.92 35.97 -4.66
N ASN A 417 15.23 34.91 -3.91
CA ASN A 417 14.50 33.67 -4.01
C ASN A 417 13.00 33.84 -3.74
N PHE A 418 12.66 34.74 -2.81
CA PHE A 418 11.27 35.08 -2.54
C PHE A 418 10.63 35.81 -3.73
N LEU A 419 11.33 36.80 -4.31
CA LEU A 419 10.87 37.48 -5.50
C LEU A 419 10.67 36.56 -6.69
N GLU A 420 11.63 35.67 -6.97
CA GLU A 420 11.54 34.71 -8.07
C GLU A 420 10.39 33.71 -7.89
N LYS A 421 10.03 33.38 -6.65
CA LYS A 421 8.91 32.47 -6.38
C LYS A 421 7.55 33.16 -6.41
N TYR A 422 7.47 34.43 -5.99
CA TYR A 422 6.20 35.14 -5.78
C TYR A 422 6.03 36.41 -6.62
N TYR A 423 6.80 36.56 -7.71
CA TYR A 423 6.79 37.75 -8.60
C TYR A 423 5.40 38.10 -9.12
N TYR A 424 4.49 37.15 -9.20
CA TYR A 424 3.11 37.34 -9.68
C TYR A 424 2.20 38.01 -8.66
N LYS A 425 2.61 38.09 -7.39
CA LYS A 425 1.85 38.82 -6.35
C LYS A 425 2.18 40.31 -6.35
N ASP A 426 1.28 41.10 -5.76
CA ASP A 426 1.50 42.54 -5.57
C ASP A 426 2.54 42.79 -4.47
N LEU A 427 3.80 42.74 -4.82
CA LEU A 427 4.92 42.88 -3.91
C LEU A 427 5.42 44.32 -3.89
N SER A 428 5.33 44.99 -2.75
CA SER A 428 5.93 46.33 -2.51
C SER A 428 7.35 46.23 -1.97
N LEU A 429 8.14 47.30 -2.15
CA LEU A 429 9.47 47.42 -1.55
C LEU A 429 9.39 47.30 -0.02
N THR A 430 8.43 47.99 0.59
CA THR A 430 8.20 47.99 2.05
C THR A 430 7.91 46.57 2.55
N GLU A 431 7.12 45.81 1.80
CA GLU A 431 6.80 44.43 2.16
C GLU A 431 8.04 43.54 2.13
N VAL A 432 8.87 43.64 1.09
CA VAL A 432 10.12 42.86 0.99
C VAL A 432 11.19 43.35 1.95
N ALA A 433 11.29 44.64 2.20
CA ALA A 433 12.17 45.22 3.23
C ALA A 433 11.80 44.71 4.63
N ASN A 434 10.51 44.68 4.95
CA ASN A 434 10.00 44.10 6.19
C ASN A 434 10.31 42.60 6.27
N VAL A 435 10.18 41.87 5.17
CA VAL A 435 10.60 40.44 5.05
C VAL A 435 12.09 40.29 5.38
N CYS A 436 12.91 41.28 5.11
CA CYS A 436 14.35 41.27 5.41
C CYS A 436 14.69 41.85 6.79
N ASN A 437 13.72 42.24 7.61
CA ASN A 437 13.91 42.99 8.86
C ASN A 437 14.79 44.26 8.65
N MET A 438 14.58 44.93 7.52
CA MET A 438 15.30 46.12 7.13
C MET A 438 14.34 47.32 6.97
N SER A 439 14.81 48.53 7.26
CA SER A 439 14.06 49.71 6.82
C SER A 439 14.09 49.83 5.30
N ASP A 440 13.06 50.43 4.71
CA ASP A 440 12.92 50.60 3.26
C ASP A 440 14.16 51.23 2.63
N SER A 441 14.68 52.28 3.28
CA SER A 441 15.86 52.99 2.82
C SER A 441 17.13 52.14 2.88
N TYR A 442 17.30 51.35 3.95
CA TYR A 442 18.45 50.48 4.11
C TYR A 442 18.40 49.30 3.11
N PHE A 443 17.23 48.68 2.97
CA PHE A 443 16.99 47.62 2.00
C PHE A 443 17.25 48.10 0.56
N SER A 444 16.66 49.23 0.17
CA SER A 444 16.80 49.79 -1.18
C SER A 444 18.27 50.05 -1.52
N ARG A 445 19.02 50.65 -0.59
CA ARG A 445 20.46 50.90 -0.77
C ARG A 445 21.23 49.59 -0.90
N LYS A 446 21.07 48.66 0.02
CA LYS A 446 21.77 47.38 0.03
C LYS A 446 21.43 46.52 -1.19
N PHE A 447 20.18 46.53 -1.60
CA PHE A 447 19.70 45.83 -2.80
C PHE A 447 20.39 46.39 -4.06
N LYS A 448 20.43 47.72 -4.21
CA LYS A 448 21.10 48.37 -5.33
C LYS A 448 22.63 48.20 -5.31
N GLU A 449 23.27 48.22 -4.13
CA GLU A 449 24.69 47.92 -3.98
C GLU A 449 25.02 46.49 -4.46
N LYS A 450 24.18 45.51 -4.12
CA LYS A 450 24.43 44.10 -4.43
C LYS A 450 24.10 43.72 -5.86
N PHE A 451 22.97 44.21 -6.39
CA PHE A 451 22.43 43.77 -7.69
C PHE A 451 22.61 44.82 -8.82
N ASN A 452 23.17 45.96 -8.53
CA ASN A 452 23.38 47.08 -9.45
C ASN A 452 22.11 47.68 -10.09
N ILE A 453 20.93 47.23 -9.69
CA ILE A 453 19.62 47.74 -10.12
C ILE A 453 18.70 47.91 -8.91
N ASN A 454 17.68 48.78 -9.02
CA ASN A 454 16.72 48.95 -7.94
C ASN A 454 15.72 47.79 -7.89
N PHE A 455 15.06 47.62 -6.76
CA PHE A 455 14.09 46.57 -6.49
C PHE A 455 12.96 46.52 -7.53
N SER A 456 12.35 47.66 -7.86
CA SER A 456 11.24 47.71 -8.81
C SER A 456 11.64 47.25 -10.21
N THR A 457 12.85 47.64 -10.67
CA THR A 457 13.41 47.20 -11.94
C THR A 457 13.72 45.70 -11.92
N TYR A 458 14.22 45.19 -10.81
CA TYR A 458 14.50 43.78 -10.65
C TYR A 458 13.22 42.92 -10.75
N LEU A 459 12.17 43.29 -10.00
CA LEU A 459 10.87 42.65 -10.01
C LEU A 459 10.23 42.71 -11.42
N LEU A 460 10.29 43.86 -12.06
CA LEU A 460 9.83 44.05 -13.43
C LEU A 460 10.53 43.11 -14.39
N ASN A 461 11.84 42.97 -14.24
CA ASN A 461 12.65 42.08 -15.09
C ASN A 461 12.27 40.63 -14.93
N ILE A 462 12.04 40.13 -13.71
CA ILE A 462 11.56 38.74 -13.45
C ILE A 462 10.20 38.54 -14.15
N ARG A 463 9.25 39.44 -13.94
CA ARG A 463 7.91 39.35 -14.55
C ARG A 463 7.98 39.27 -16.06
N LEU A 464 8.81 40.07 -16.70
CA LEU A 464 8.97 40.08 -18.15
C LEU A 464 9.66 38.82 -18.69
N GLU A 465 10.64 38.24 -17.96
CA GLU A 465 11.25 36.97 -18.34
C GLU A 465 10.22 35.84 -18.27
N LYS A 466 9.41 35.81 -17.21
CA LYS A 466 8.35 34.81 -17.07
C LYS A 466 7.25 34.98 -18.12
N ALA A 467 6.89 36.21 -18.45
CA ALA A 467 5.98 36.48 -19.56
C ALA A 467 6.52 35.97 -20.91
N LYS A 468 7.83 36.15 -21.15
CA LYS A 468 8.50 35.63 -22.34
C LYS A 468 8.41 34.10 -22.45
N GLU A 469 8.51 33.36 -21.34
CA GLU A 469 8.29 31.91 -21.29
C GLU A 469 6.84 31.55 -21.64
N LEU A 470 5.85 32.23 -21.00
CA LEU A 470 4.42 31.97 -21.21
C LEU A 470 3.91 32.36 -22.60
N LEU A 471 4.55 33.33 -23.26
CA LEU A 471 4.20 33.71 -24.63
C LEU A 471 4.41 32.59 -25.66
N LYS A 472 5.18 31.56 -25.34
CA LYS A 472 5.36 30.36 -26.16
C LYS A 472 4.12 29.46 -26.14
N GLU A 473 3.28 29.56 -25.12
CA GLU A 473 2.02 28.82 -24.96
C GLU A 473 0.93 29.41 -25.86
N LYS A 474 0.47 28.65 -26.87
CA LYS A 474 -0.50 29.12 -27.88
C LYS A 474 -1.89 29.43 -27.33
N ASN A 475 -2.27 28.80 -26.21
CA ASN A 475 -3.63 28.84 -25.67
C ASN A 475 -3.90 30.02 -24.70
N LEU A 476 -2.87 30.79 -24.33
CA LEU A 476 -3.00 31.90 -23.40
C LEU A 476 -3.13 33.24 -24.18
N ASN A 477 -4.11 34.06 -23.84
CA ASN A 477 -4.18 35.41 -24.40
C ASN A 477 -3.16 36.35 -23.70
N ILE A 478 -2.85 37.51 -24.29
CA ILE A 478 -1.85 38.46 -23.80
C ILE A 478 -2.27 39.05 -22.44
N GLU A 479 -3.57 39.29 -22.27
CA GLU A 479 -4.15 39.83 -21.05
C GLU A 479 -3.99 38.84 -19.88
N ASN A 480 -4.36 37.58 -20.10
CA ASN A 480 -4.17 36.53 -19.10
C ASN A 480 -2.69 36.35 -18.71
N ILE A 481 -1.77 36.39 -19.68
CA ILE A 481 -0.32 36.33 -19.37
C ILE A 481 0.07 37.52 -18.51
N SER A 482 -0.40 38.75 -18.84
CA SER A 482 -0.14 39.95 -18.02
C SER A 482 -0.56 39.75 -16.57
N GLU A 483 -1.76 39.26 -16.34
CA GLU A 483 -2.27 38.97 -14.99
C GLU A 483 -1.48 37.86 -14.30
N MET A 484 -1.23 36.74 -14.99
CA MET A 484 -0.46 35.59 -14.45
C MET A 484 0.94 35.98 -14.01
N VAL A 485 1.57 36.96 -14.64
CA VAL A 485 2.90 37.42 -14.23
C VAL A 485 2.87 38.62 -13.28
N GLY A 486 1.68 39.04 -12.83
CA GLY A 486 1.49 40.02 -11.76
C GLY A 486 1.43 41.49 -12.19
N PHE A 487 1.08 41.81 -13.44
CA PHE A 487 0.76 43.17 -13.85
C PHE A 487 -0.73 43.45 -13.61
N LYS A 488 -1.01 44.63 -13.05
CA LYS A 488 -2.38 45.13 -12.85
C LYS A 488 -2.97 45.75 -14.13
N ASP A 489 -2.11 46.12 -15.09
CA ASP A 489 -2.48 46.80 -16.34
C ASP A 489 -1.73 46.16 -17.51
N SER A 490 -2.49 45.59 -18.44
CA SER A 490 -1.98 44.93 -19.63
C SER A 490 -1.32 45.90 -20.62
N SER A 491 -1.72 47.20 -20.61
CA SER A 491 -1.10 48.22 -21.43
C SER A 491 0.29 48.57 -20.91
N TYR A 492 0.45 48.66 -19.60
CA TYR A 492 1.76 48.85 -18.96
C TYR A 492 2.67 47.65 -19.18
N PHE A 493 2.14 46.44 -19.08
CA PHE A 493 2.85 45.20 -19.44
C PHE A 493 3.40 45.29 -20.87
N SER A 494 2.53 45.54 -21.84
CA SER A 494 2.89 45.56 -23.27
C SER A 494 3.96 46.63 -23.57
N LYS A 495 3.87 47.78 -22.94
CA LYS A 495 4.87 48.86 -23.06
C LYS A 495 6.21 48.44 -22.46
N SER A 496 6.21 47.90 -21.25
CA SER A 496 7.43 47.45 -20.56
C SER A 496 8.11 46.27 -21.31
N PHE A 497 7.31 45.34 -21.85
CA PHE A 497 7.81 44.22 -22.64
C PHE A 497 8.47 44.72 -23.94
N LYS A 498 7.82 45.64 -24.66
CA LYS A 498 8.38 46.25 -25.86
C LYS A 498 9.68 47.05 -25.55
N GLN A 499 9.72 47.75 -24.44
CA GLN A 499 10.93 48.48 -24.02
C GLN A 499 12.11 47.54 -23.75
N LYS A 500 11.86 46.38 -23.15
CA LYS A 500 12.91 45.42 -22.81
C LYS A 500 13.34 44.56 -24.00
N TYR A 501 12.41 44.10 -24.81
CA TYR A 501 12.69 43.13 -25.90
C TYR A 501 12.60 43.71 -27.32
N GLY A 502 12.37 45.02 -27.47
CA GLY A 502 12.33 45.70 -28.75
C GLY A 502 11.04 45.54 -29.51
N MET A 503 10.16 44.59 -29.15
CA MET A 503 8.89 44.32 -29.85
C MET A 503 7.73 44.05 -28.88
N ALA A 504 6.53 44.28 -29.30
CA ALA A 504 5.33 44.06 -28.49
C ALA A 504 5.09 42.54 -28.29
N PRO A 505 4.39 42.15 -27.16
CA PRO A 505 4.18 40.74 -26.82
C PRO A 505 3.55 39.89 -27.94
N HIS A 506 2.58 40.45 -28.69
CA HIS A 506 1.94 39.72 -29.79
C HIS A 506 2.91 39.46 -30.96
N TYR A 507 3.72 40.43 -31.35
CA TYR A 507 4.75 40.23 -32.36
C TYR A 507 5.83 39.25 -31.91
N TYR A 508 6.19 39.26 -30.61
CA TYR A 508 7.11 38.31 -30.05
C TYR A 508 6.58 36.87 -30.16
N ARG A 509 5.29 36.67 -29.86
CA ARG A 509 4.61 35.38 -30.00
C ARG A 509 4.57 34.89 -31.47
N ASP A 510 4.24 35.78 -32.40
CA ASP A 510 4.10 35.43 -33.81
C ASP A 510 5.44 35.03 -34.44
N ASN A 511 6.51 35.70 -34.06
CA ASN A 511 7.87 35.34 -34.51
C ASN A 511 8.35 33.97 -33.98
N PHE A 512 7.74 33.42 -32.91
CA PHE A 512 7.99 32.04 -32.46
C PHE A 512 7.16 30.99 -33.24
N LYS A 513 6.28 31.39 -34.15
CA LYS A 513 5.52 30.47 -34.99
C LYS A 513 6.28 30.05 -36.25
N GLU A 514 7.40 30.69 -36.57
CA GLU A 514 8.20 30.43 -37.77
C GLU A 514 9.41 29.51 -37.53
N PHE A 515 9.56 28.95 -36.34
CA PHE A 515 10.56 27.94 -36.02
C PHE A 515 9.80 26.77 -35.30
#